data_ca39bc4cdeda6352dce8c982b3090a4f
#
_entry.id   ca39bc4cdeda6352dce8c982b3090a4f
#
_cell.length_a   1.000
_cell.length_b   1.000
_cell.length_c   1.000
_cell.angle_alpha   90.00
_cell.angle_beta   90.00
_cell.angle_gamma   90.00
#
_symmetry.space_group_name_H-M   'P 1'
#
loop_
_entity.id
_entity.type
_entity.pdbx_description
1 polymer ?
#
loop_
_entity_poly.entity_id
_entity_poly.type
_entity_poly.pdbx_seq_one_letter_code
_entity_poly.pdbx_strand_id
1 'polypeptide(L)'
;MKKEYWIKVGNVDNRLVIYLNGEIIWDSGIIHDDPKLHKAVELTNLLRDGEHFHNELIFEGFNDTFRANGSEDDVAPWHFSYRVVELTLDGQGNVKEETDLIKPYDEKHYSNPNIRALNNRYIIKRKNGAFKVISNALSQQFAE
;
A
#
# COMPACT_ATOMS: atom_id res chain seq x y z
N MET A 1 7.07 24.74 -8.52
CA MET A 1 7.63 23.50 -7.93
C MET A 1 6.86 22.30 -8.41
N LYS A 2 7.53 21.21 -8.67
CA LYS A 2 6.94 19.98 -9.18
C LYS A 2 6.51 19.10 -8.01
N LYS A 3 5.36 18.42 -8.17
CA LYS A 3 4.87 17.44 -7.20
C LYS A 3 4.94 16.04 -7.77
N GLU A 4 5.35 15.10 -6.94
CA GLU A 4 5.34 13.67 -7.26
C GLU A 4 4.59 12.91 -6.18
N TYR A 5 4.02 11.77 -6.57
CA TYR A 5 3.23 10.91 -5.68
C TYR A 5 3.81 9.51 -5.67
N TRP A 6 4.05 9.00 -4.47
CA TRP A 6 4.76 7.74 -4.28
C TRP A 6 4.11 6.89 -3.22
N ILE A 7 4.20 5.58 -3.39
CA ILE A 7 3.95 4.62 -2.33
C ILE A 7 5.32 4.15 -1.81
N LYS A 8 5.51 4.20 -0.49
CA LYS A 8 6.70 3.67 0.16
C LYS A 8 6.30 2.45 0.97
N VAL A 9 6.72 1.28 0.52
CA VAL A 9 6.43 0.01 1.18
C VAL A 9 7.57 -0.32 2.13
N GLY A 10 7.25 -0.56 3.39
CA GLY A 10 8.23 -0.96 4.41
C GLY A 10 8.26 -2.47 4.59
N ASN A 11 7.28 -3.03 5.26
CA ASN A 11 7.24 -4.45 5.57
C ASN A 11 6.19 -5.17 4.73
N VAL A 12 6.51 -6.39 4.31
CA VAL A 12 5.58 -7.31 3.66
C VAL A 12 5.80 -8.71 4.21
N ASP A 13 4.76 -9.29 4.79
CA ASP A 13 4.76 -10.66 5.27
C ASP A 13 3.31 -11.18 5.19
N ASN A 14 2.97 -11.93 4.15
CA ASN A 14 3.84 -12.61 3.16
C ASN A 14 3.76 -12.00 1.77
N ARG A 15 2.63 -11.42 1.35
CA ARG A 15 2.45 -10.90 0.00
C ARG A 15 1.57 -9.66 0.00
N LEU A 16 2.04 -8.63 -0.67
CA LEU A 16 1.28 -7.41 -0.87
C LEU A 16 1.10 -7.15 -2.37
N VAL A 17 -0.14 -6.96 -2.78
CA VAL A 17 -0.49 -6.58 -4.16
C VAL A 17 -1.14 -5.21 -4.12
N ILE A 18 -0.68 -4.31 -4.98
CA ILE A 18 -1.20 -2.95 -5.07
C ILE A 18 -1.87 -2.76 -6.42
N TYR A 19 -3.12 -2.29 -6.38
CA TYR A 19 -3.91 -2.00 -7.57
C TYR A 19 -4.18 -0.50 -7.67
N LEU A 20 -4.11 0.03 -8.86
CA LEU A 20 -4.58 1.40 -9.15
C LEU A 20 -5.56 1.33 -10.30
N ASN A 21 -6.79 1.78 -10.07
CA ASN A 21 -7.87 1.79 -11.06
C ASN A 21 -8.09 0.41 -11.70
N GLY A 22 -8.04 -0.63 -10.88
CA GLY A 22 -8.27 -2.01 -11.29
C GLY A 22 -7.06 -2.73 -11.89
N GLU A 23 -5.94 -2.07 -12.05
CA GLU A 23 -4.71 -2.66 -12.60
C GLU A 23 -3.66 -2.89 -11.52
N ILE A 24 -2.98 -4.03 -11.58
CA ILE A 24 -1.87 -4.30 -10.66
C ILE A 24 -0.70 -3.40 -11.05
N ILE A 25 -0.24 -2.57 -10.10
CA ILE A 25 0.93 -1.72 -10.30
C ILE A 25 2.16 -2.27 -9.59
N TRP A 26 1.97 -3.13 -8.62
CA TRP A 26 3.06 -3.82 -7.94
C TRP A 26 2.54 -5.06 -7.20
N ASP A 27 3.33 -6.14 -7.23
CA ASP A 27 3.10 -7.39 -6.53
C ASP A 27 4.43 -7.84 -5.94
N SER A 28 4.48 -7.98 -4.64
CA SER A 28 5.72 -8.38 -3.95
C SER A 28 6.12 -9.82 -4.23
N GLY A 29 5.18 -10.65 -4.67
CA GLY A 29 5.35 -12.09 -4.56
C GLY A 29 5.33 -12.54 -3.10
N ILE A 30 5.53 -13.82 -2.86
CA ILE A 30 5.55 -14.37 -1.51
C ILE A 30 6.91 -14.09 -0.86
N ILE A 31 6.88 -13.41 0.28
CA ILE A 31 8.07 -13.05 1.05
C ILE A 31 7.93 -13.63 2.44
N HIS A 32 8.96 -14.38 2.87
CA HIS A 32 9.01 -14.96 4.21
C HIS A 32 9.89 -14.11 5.12
N ASP A 33 9.64 -14.22 6.43
CA ASP A 33 10.47 -13.63 7.49
C ASP A 33 10.41 -12.12 7.65
N ASP A 34 9.32 -11.50 7.17
CA ASP A 34 9.02 -10.08 7.41
C ASP A 34 10.18 -9.11 7.10
N PRO A 35 10.78 -9.18 5.91
CA PRO A 35 11.86 -8.26 5.61
C PRO A 35 11.33 -6.84 5.40
N LYS A 36 12.14 -5.86 5.78
CA LYS A 36 11.89 -4.47 5.46
C LYS A 36 12.42 -4.17 4.06
N LEU A 37 11.51 -3.97 3.11
CA LEU A 37 11.86 -3.92 1.69
C LEU A 37 12.38 -2.56 1.23
N HIS A 38 11.93 -1.46 1.85
CA HIS A 38 12.21 -0.10 1.38
C HIS A 38 11.86 0.10 -0.11
N LYS A 39 10.75 -0.51 -0.56
CA LYS A 39 10.32 -0.42 -1.95
C LYS A 39 9.51 0.85 -2.19
N ALA A 40 9.86 1.59 -3.24
CA ALA A 40 9.12 2.77 -3.67
C ALA A 40 8.44 2.49 -5.01
N VAL A 41 7.16 2.84 -5.10
CA VAL A 41 6.34 2.70 -6.31
C VAL A 41 5.80 4.09 -6.68
N GLU A 42 6.15 4.57 -7.86
CA GLU A 42 5.71 5.90 -8.30
C GLU A 42 4.28 5.86 -8.84
N LEU A 43 3.45 6.79 -8.35
CA LEU A 43 2.06 6.96 -8.79
C LEU A 43 1.88 8.13 -9.75
N THR A 44 2.83 9.04 -9.83
CA THR A 44 2.67 10.36 -10.47
C THR A 44 2.05 10.27 -11.86
N ASN A 45 2.60 9.41 -12.73
CA ASN A 45 2.14 9.29 -14.11
C ASN A 45 1.03 8.26 -14.30
N LEU A 46 0.64 7.57 -13.23
CA LEU A 46 -0.44 6.58 -13.24
C LEU A 46 -1.76 7.16 -12.76
N LEU A 47 -1.70 8.21 -11.95
CA LEU A 47 -2.91 8.88 -11.46
C LEU A 47 -3.57 9.62 -12.61
N ARG A 48 -4.86 9.34 -12.83
CA ARG A 48 -5.65 10.02 -13.86
C ARG A 48 -6.13 11.35 -13.35
N ASP A 49 -6.01 12.35 -14.22
CA ASP A 49 -6.43 13.70 -13.96
C ASP A 49 -7.78 13.97 -14.63
N GLY A 50 -8.65 14.67 -13.92
CA GLY A 50 -9.96 15.01 -14.43
C GLY A 50 -10.84 15.48 -13.28
N GLU A 51 -11.65 16.49 -13.53
CA GLU A 51 -12.48 17.12 -12.50
C GLU A 51 -13.40 16.12 -11.79
N HIS A 52 -13.88 15.12 -12.53
CA HIS A 52 -14.83 14.14 -12.01
C HIS A 52 -14.22 12.74 -11.86
N PHE A 53 -12.90 12.60 -12.02
CA PHE A 53 -12.26 11.30 -11.96
C PHE A 53 -11.75 10.99 -10.54
N HIS A 54 -12.18 9.87 -9.99
CA HIS A 54 -11.71 9.35 -8.71
C HIS A 54 -10.78 8.17 -8.96
N ASN A 55 -9.50 8.32 -8.61
CA ASN A 55 -8.58 7.20 -8.66
C ASN A 55 -8.81 6.28 -7.46
N GLU A 56 -8.83 4.98 -7.70
CA GLU A 56 -8.98 3.98 -6.65
C GLU A 56 -7.67 3.24 -6.45
N LEU A 57 -7.10 3.36 -5.26
CA LEU A 57 -5.88 2.67 -4.85
C LEU A 57 -6.24 1.60 -3.84
N ILE A 58 -5.87 0.34 -4.13
CA ILE A 58 -6.17 -0.80 -3.26
C ILE A 58 -4.87 -1.50 -2.86
N PHE A 59 -4.73 -1.75 -1.57
CA PHE A 59 -3.68 -2.58 -1.00
C PHE A 59 -4.32 -3.89 -0.55
N GLU A 60 -3.88 -5.00 -1.13
CA GLU A 60 -4.37 -6.32 -0.78
C GLU A 60 -3.23 -7.15 -0.22
N GLY A 61 -3.33 -7.52 1.04
CA GLY A 61 -2.31 -8.30 1.73
C GLY A 61 -2.77 -9.71 1.98
N PHE A 62 -1.87 -10.66 1.71
CA PHE A 62 -2.15 -12.09 1.88
C PHE A 62 -1.22 -12.67 2.94
N ASN A 63 -1.80 -13.49 3.80
CA ASN A 63 -1.06 -14.28 4.77
C ASN A 63 -0.87 -15.69 4.22
N ASP A 64 -0.11 -15.78 3.13
CA ASP A 64 0.19 -17.04 2.42
C ASP A 64 1.35 -17.73 3.10
N THR A 65 1.12 -18.50 4.15
CA THR A 65 2.20 -19.27 4.76
C THR A 65 2.38 -20.59 4.03
N PHE A 66 3.49 -20.69 3.36
CA PHE A 66 3.95 -21.97 2.84
C PHE A 66 4.75 -22.66 3.94
N ARG A 67 4.07 -23.48 4.73
CA ARG A 67 4.75 -24.31 5.73
C ARG A 67 4.75 -25.76 5.24
N ALA A 68 5.94 -26.33 5.07
CA ALA A 68 6.10 -27.71 4.66
C ALA A 68 5.42 -28.70 5.63
N ASN A 69 5.25 -28.29 6.89
CA ASN A 69 4.64 -29.10 7.96
C ASN A 69 3.55 -28.34 8.70
N GLY A 70 3.03 -27.25 8.11
CA GLY A 70 2.01 -26.43 8.78
C GLY A 70 0.62 -27.00 8.63
N SER A 71 -0.10 -27.06 9.75
CA SER A 71 -1.55 -27.27 9.71
C SER A 71 -2.23 -26.00 9.20
N GLU A 72 -3.26 -26.16 8.36
CA GLU A 72 -4.11 -25.04 7.92
C GLU A 72 -4.83 -24.37 9.09
N ASP A 73 -4.90 -25.03 10.24
CA ASP A 73 -5.55 -24.53 11.45
C ASP A 73 -4.63 -23.65 12.30
N ASP A 74 -3.32 -23.63 12.00
CA ASP A 74 -2.36 -22.80 12.75
C ASP A 74 -2.46 -21.35 12.31
N VAL A 75 -2.58 -20.43 13.27
CA VAL A 75 -2.48 -19.01 12.97
C VAL A 75 -1.02 -18.64 12.67
N ALA A 76 -0.84 -17.72 11.75
CA ALA A 76 0.46 -17.26 11.34
C ALA A 76 0.53 -15.72 11.46
N PRO A 77 1.72 -15.18 11.74
CA PRO A 77 1.89 -13.73 11.79
C PRO A 77 1.85 -13.14 10.39
N TRP A 78 1.35 -11.92 10.30
CA TRP A 78 1.51 -11.09 9.12
C TRP A 78 1.89 -9.68 9.54
N HIS A 79 2.65 -9.01 8.66
CA HIS A 79 3.07 -7.64 8.89
C HIS A 79 3.09 -6.87 7.57
N PHE A 80 2.34 -5.79 7.52
CA PHE A 80 2.33 -4.90 6.36
C PHE A 80 2.49 -3.46 6.84
N SER A 81 3.41 -2.74 6.19
CA SER A 81 3.56 -1.31 6.44
C SER A 81 3.78 -0.57 5.13
N TYR A 82 3.12 0.56 4.97
CA TYR A 82 3.27 1.41 3.79
C TYR A 82 2.88 2.85 4.08
N ARG A 83 3.36 3.74 3.25
CA ARG A 83 3.00 5.15 3.25
C ARG A 83 2.62 5.56 1.84
N VAL A 84 1.70 6.50 1.71
CA VAL A 84 1.39 7.17 0.45
C VAL A 84 1.73 8.64 0.65
N VAL A 85 2.66 9.16 -0.16
CA VAL A 85 3.27 10.46 0.08
C VAL A 85 3.22 11.35 -1.16
N GLU A 86 3.18 12.67 -0.90
CA GLU A 86 3.42 13.70 -1.89
C GLU A 86 4.80 14.29 -1.66
N LEU A 87 5.62 14.31 -2.70
CA LEU A 87 6.92 14.97 -2.68
C LEU A 87 6.81 16.30 -3.41
N THR A 88 7.31 17.37 -2.82
CA THR A 88 7.47 18.65 -3.49
C THR A 88 8.93 18.81 -3.86
N LEU A 89 9.21 19.01 -5.14
CA LEU A 89 10.56 19.11 -5.68
C LEU A 89 10.86 20.56 -6.08
N ASP A 90 12.10 20.97 -5.91
CA ASP A 90 12.57 22.26 -6.43
C ASP A 90 12.88 22.19 -7.95
N GLY A 91 13.32 23.28 -8.54
CA GLY A 91 13.65 23.33 -9.97
C GLY A 91 14.83 22.45 -10.38
N GLN A 92 15.58 21.92 -9.43
CA GLN A 92 16.72 21.03 -9.67
C GLN A 92 16.41 19.57 -9.39
N GLY A 93 15.16 19.25 -9.03
CA GLY A 93 14.73 17.89 -8.75
C GLY A 93 15.00 17.41 -7.32
N ASN A 94 15.39 18.30 -6.43
CA ASN A 94 15.62 17.96 -5.03
C ASN A 94 14.32 18.00 -4.23
N VAL A 95 14.13 17.02 -3.34
CA VAL A 95 12.95 16.99 -2.46
C VAL A 95 13.05 18.10 -1.43
N LYS A 96 12.07 18.99 -1.42
CA LYS A 96 11.93 20.08 -0.44
C LYS A 96 10.98 19.71 0.68
N GLU A 97 9.96 18.94 0.38
CA GLU A 97 8.93 18.58 1.35
C GLU A 97 8.38 17.20 1.03
N GLU A 98 8.08 16.42 2.06
CA GLU A 98 7.39 15.13 1.96
C GLU A 98 6.19 15.16 2.90
N THR A 99 5.02 14.90 2.36
CA THR A 99 3.76 14.95 3.10
C THR A 99 3.02 13.62 2.97
N ASP A 100 2.63 13.04 4.10
CA ASP A 100 1.78 11.85 4.09
C ASP A 100 0.37 12.22 3.63
N LEU A 101 -0.15 11.50 2.63
CA LEU A 101 -1.53 11.68 2.13
C LEU A 101 -2.53 10.86 2.92
N ILE A 102 -2.06 9.85 3.63
CA ILE A 102 -2.85 8.99 4.50
C ILE A 102 -2.11 8.84 5.82
N LYS A 103 -2.83 8.40 6.85
CA LYS A 103 -2.15 7.96 8.06
C LYS A 103 -1.27 6.76 7.68
N PRO A 104 0.04 6.78 7.99
CA PRO A 104 0.91 5.65 7.70
C PRO A 104 0.33 4.35 8.23
N TYR A 105 0.32 3.33 7.39
CA TYR A 105 -0.20 2.01 7.76
C TYR A 105 0.94 1.15 8.26
N ASP A 106 0.79 0.60 9.45
CA ASP A 106 1.75 -0.33 10.04
C ASP A 106 0.99 -1.24 11.01
N GLU A 107 0.69 -2.45 10.54
CA GLU A 107 -0.06 -3.42 11.32
C GLU A 107 0.62 -4.79 11.28
N LYS A 108 0.74 -5.38 12.47
CA LYS A 108 1.30 -6.71 12.67
C LYS A 108 0.35 -7.52 13.53
N HIS A 109 -0.15 -8.60 12.98
CA HIS A 109 -1.15 -9.43 13.64
C HIS A 109 -0.97 -10.90 13.29
N TYR A 110 -1.90 -11.71 13.75
CA TYR A 110 -1.98 -13.13 13.45
C TYR A 110 -3.33 -13.42 12.81
N SER A 111 -3.33 -14.29 11.82
CA SER A 111 -4.57 -14.79 11.22
C SER A 111 -4.35 -16.20 10.69
N ASN A 112 -5.41 -16.86 10.25
CA ASN A 112 -5.29 -18.14 9.56
C ASN A 112 -4.42 -17.97 8.31
N PRO A 113 -3.60 -18.97 7.95
CA PRO A 113 -2.80 -18.92 6.74
C PRO A 113 -3.68 -19.02 5.48
N ASN A 114 -3.09 -18.65 4.34
CA ASN A 114 -3.71 -18.73 3.01
C ASN A 114 -4.99 -17.93 2.86
N ILE A 115 -5.10 -16.81 3.59
CA ILE A 115 -6.24 -15.90 3.48
C ILE A 115 -5.77 -14.49 3.14
N ARG A 116 -6.71 -13.70 2.64
CA ARG A 116 -6.50 -12.26 2.49
C ARG A 116 -6.56 -11.62 3.88
N ALA A 117 -5.42 -11.14 4.37
CA ALA A 117 -5.31 -10.54 5.69
C ALA A 117 -5.84 -9.12 5.72
N LEU A 118 -5.68 -8.38 4.61
CA LEU A 118 -6.18 -7.01 4.52
C LEU A 118 -6.60 -6.65 3.09
N ASN A 119 -7.51 -5.72 3.01
CA ASN A 119 -7.94 -5.08 1.78
C ASN A 119 -8.25 -3.63 2.12
N ASN A 120 -7.29 -2.75 1.87
CA ASN A 120 -7.42 -1.33 2.19
C ASN A 120 -7.62 -0.54 0.90
N ARG A 121 -8.64 0.30 0.88
CA ARG A 121 -9.04 1.06 -0.28
C ARG A 121 -8.97 2.55 0.00
N TYR A 122 -8.37 3.29 -0.92
CA TYR A 122 -8.25 4.74 -0.85
C TYR A 122 -8.76 5.36 -2.14
N ILE A 123 -9.52 6.44 -2.04
CA ILE A 123 -9.97 7.22 -3.20
C ILE A 123 -9.14 8.50 -3.25
N ILE A 124 -8.49 8.71 -4.39
CA ILE A 124 -7.58 9.83 -4.63
C ILE A 124 -8.19 10.72 -5.72
N LYS A 125 -8.31 12.00 -5.43
CA LYS A 125 -8.87 12.97 -6.38
C LYS A 125 -7.97 14.20 -6.46
N ARG A 126 -7.88 14.79 -7.65
CA ARG A 126 -7.24 16.11 -7.78
C ARG A 126 -8.14 17.17 -7.15
N LYS A 127 -7.55 17.97 -6.28
CA LYS A 127 -8.25 19.07 -5.61
C LYS A 127 -7.27 20.24 -5.46
N ASN A 128 -7.64 21.41 -6.02
CA ASN A 128 -6.80 22.62 -5.95
C ASN A 128 -5.38 22.39 -6.46
N GLY A 129 -5.23 21.71 -7.60
CA GLY A 129 -3.94 21.51 -8.25
C GLY A 129 -3.06 20.40 -7.65
N ALA A 130 -3.55 19.67 -6.65
CA ALA A 130 -2.83 18.56 -6.02
C ALA A 130 -3.75 17.36 -5.87
N PHE A 131 -3.18 16.15 -5.85
CA PHE A 131 -3.94 14.95 -5.53
C PHE A 131 -4.09 14.81 -4.02
N LYS A 132 -5.28 14.44 -3.58
CA LYS A 132 -5.59 14.21 -2.16
C LYS A 132 -6.40 12.94 -2.00
N VAL A 133 -6.22 12.27 -0.88
CA VAL A 133 -7.05 11.13 -0.50
C VAL A 133 -8.31 11.67 0.14
N ILE A 134 -9.46 11.38 -0.47
CA ILE A 134 -10.76 11.91 -0.01
C ILE A 134 -11.57 10.91 0.79
N SER A 135 -11.23 9.62 0.70
CA SER A 135 -11.86 8.59 1.53
C SER A 135 -10.96 7.37 1.65
N ASN A 136 -11.18 6.60 2.70
CA ASN A 136 -10.53 5.32 2.90
C ASN A 136 -11.49 4.30 3.48
N ALA A 137 -11.24 3.03 3.21
CA ALA A 137 -11.94 1.91 3.82
C ALA A 137 -10.90 0.84 4.12
N LEU A 138 -10.69 0.55 5.41
CA LEU A 138 -9.71 -0.44 5.84
C LEU A 138 -10.45 -1.70 6.27
N SER A 139 -10.03 -2.83 5.70
CA SER A 139 -10.58 -4.13 6.04
C SER A 139 -9.43 -5.07 6.38
N GLN A 140 -9.41 -5.55 7.61
CA GLN A 140 -8.34 -6.37 8.16
C GLN A 140 -8.91 -7.57 8.87
N GLN A 141 -8.18 -8.69 8.82
CA GLN A 141 -8.56 -9.91 9.53
C GLN A 141 -7.50 -10.26 10.56
N PHE A 142 -7.97 -10.45 11.79
CA PHE A 142 -7.13 -10.82 12.91
C PHE A 142 -7.59 -12.15 13.48
N ALA A 143 -6.66 -12.90 14.08
CA ALA A 143 -7.01 -14.00 14.95
C ALA A 143 -7.59 -13.47 16.25
N GLU A 144 -8.67 -14.05 16.70
CA GLU A 144 -9.27 -13.74 18.00
C GLU A 144 -8.47 -14.36 19.15
#